data_c0273dfaf1c3cbcfff4c25a962a7ad54
#
_entry.id   c0273dfaf1c3cbcfff4c25a962a7ad54
#
_cell.length_a   1.000
_cell.length_b   1.000
_cell.length_c   1.000
_cell.angle_alpha   90.00
_cell.angle_beta   90.00
_cell.angle_gamma   90.00
#
_symmetry.space_group_name_H-M   'P 1'
#
loop_
_entity.id
_entity.type
_entity.pdbx_description
1 polymer ?
#
loop_
_entity_poly.entity_id
_entity_poly.type
_entity_poly.pdbx_seq_one_letter_code
_entity_poly.pdbx_strand_id
1 'polypeptide(L)'
;AEAVRPAAAAIKLKSVPKLFYSAWGHSDTQQCDIVVYPNVETISCKEESILANLSPMMQQYLDIKAAHKDHVLFFRLGDFYEMFFDDAVKISKELELTLTGRDCGLPERAPMCGIPYHSAETYIKKLIERGYKVAICVQLENPALAKGLVKRDVVRLITPGTVIENSFLNEERNNYIASIVVEKRSFSVCFADISTGDVYLTQQKAKDLSAELIGELSRFSPSEILFNEAMVSYKEVGTFIKDKLSCVCEMYTQEEMRYADCAKIILSHFAGQTLEQLGIGDKPLAVQALGALIRYIGSTQKDGAKRLSTVKLYREDEYMGLDLTARRNLELTETMRAKEKRGTLLWVLDRTKTAMGKRYIRKAVEQPLMNAAEITKRQTAIRALLEDGAKREEIRTALSHVYDLERLMTRVIYGTVNPRELRSLAYTLAELPTLKALTETFSSDYLSRIHERIEPLEDVCALIENAICEEPPVTLKEGGVIRAGFNQELDDYHNVRDHSKEYIAAIEEREREATGIKNLKIGYNRVFGYYIEVTRSYQNLVPQTYIRKQTLANCERYITQELKDLETKVLTATEKSVALEAEIFNEVRHFVATKTPQIQQTADAISMLDFIAALSE
;
A
#
# COMPACT_ATOMS: atom_id res chain seq x y z
N ALA A 1 32.62 -38.02 -10.46
CA ALA A 1 31.62 -37.09 -9.97
C ALA A 1 31.65 -37.10 -8.43
N GLU A 2 32.61 -36.39 -7.87
CA GLU A 2 32.71 -36.20 -6.41
C GLU A 2 31.91 -34.98 -6.03
N ALA A 3 30.97 -35.19 -5.10
CA ALA A 3 30.17 -34.14 -4.51
C ALA A 3 31.01 -33.31 -3.56
N VAL A 4 31.34 -32.10 -3.95
CA VAL A 4 31.94 -31.08 -3.07
C VAL A 4 30.88 -30.64 -2.07
N ARG A 5 31.01 -31.04 -0.83
CA ARG A 5 30.27 -30.46 0.30
C ARG A 5 30.79 -29.05 0.56
N PRO A 6 29.95 -28.02 0.55
CA PRO A 6 30.40 -26.71 0.99
C PRO A 6 30.49 -26.71 2.52
N ALA A 7 31.67 -26.46 3.05
CA ALA A 7 31.88 -26.08 4.44
C ALA A 7 31.34 -24.65 4.62
N ALA A 8 30.09 -24.55 5.00
CA ALA A 8 29.48 -23.29 5.38
C ALA A 8 30.03 -22.87 6.76
N ALA A 9 31.12 -22.11 6.76
CA ALA A 9 31.46 -21.28 7.91
C ALA A 9 30.47 -20.11 7.93
N ALA A 10 29.31 -20.34 8.56
CA ALA A 10 28.29 -19.33 8.74
C ALA A 10 28.87 -18.18 9.57
N ILE A 11 28.96 -16.98 8.97
CA ILE A 11 29.08 -15.75 9.73
C ILE A 11 27.74 -15.61 10.49
N LYS A 12 27.68 -16.21 11.67
CA LYS A 12 26.55 -16.05 12.59
C LYS A 12 26.68 -14.66 13.20
N LEU A 13 26.04 -13.67 12.62
CA LEU A 13 25.68 -12.47 13.34
C LEU A 13 24.88 -12.94 14.57
N LYS A 14 25.49 -12.86 15.76
CA LYS A 14 24.85 -13.22 17.00
C LYS A 14 23.61 -12.38 17.18
N SER A 15 22.45 -12.97 16.93
CA SER A 15 21.15 -12.38 17.22
C SER A 15 21.04 -12.12 18.72
N VAL A 16 20.59 -10.93 19.08
CA VAL A 16 19.98 -10.60 20.37
C VAL A 16 18.86 -11.64 20.63
N PRO A 17 18.61 -12.06 21.88
CA PRO A 17 17.95 -13.31 22.19
C PRO A 17 16.58 -13.46 21.53
N LYS A 18 16.37 -14.61 20.92
CA LYS A 18 15.06 -15.16 20.57
C LYS A 18 14.25 -15.45 21.83
N LEU A 19 13.84 -14.44 22.57
CA LEU A 19 12.98 -14.59 23.74
C LEU A 19 11.51 -14.86 23.36
N PHE A 20 11.14 -14.74 22.09
CA PHE A 20 9.74 -14.79 21.66
C PHE A 20 9.26 -16.14 21.12
N TYR A 21 10.12 -16.97 20.53
CA TYR A 21 9.70 -18.30 20.06
C TYR A 21 9.72 -19.38 21.13
N SER A 22 10.39 -19.16 22.27
CA SER A 22 10.48 -20.14 23.36
C SER A 22 9.44 -19.96 24.48
N ALA A 23 8.75 -18.81 24.54
CA ALA A 23 7.68 -18.62 25.54
C ALA A 23 6.42 -19.46 25.24
N TRP A 24 6.28 -19.97 24.01
CA TRP A 24 5.11 -20.72 23.54
C TRP A 24 5.52 -22.10 23.03
N GLY A 25 6.02 -22.93 23.95
CA GLY A 25 6.67 -24.24 23.79
C GLY A 25 6.18 -25.14 22.64
N HIS A 26 7.14 -25.61 21.85
CA HIS A 26 7.03 -26.88 21.15
C HIS A 26 7.32 -28.01 22.11
N SER A 27 6.35 -28.87 22.38
CA SER A 27 6.57 -30.21 22.86
C SER A 27 6.80 -31.10 21.67
N ASP A 28 8.04 -31.28 21.26
CA ASP A 28 8.48 -32.53 20.67
C ASP A 28 10.00 -32.67 20.82
N THR A 29 10.33 -33.78 21.39
CA THR A 29 11.63 -34.26 21.79
C THR A 29 12.66 -34.29 20.68
N GLN A 30 13.55 -33.29 20.65
CA GLN A 30 14.96 -33.50 20.31
C GLN A 30 15.79 -32.50 21.12
N GLN A 31 16.67 -33.04 21.91
CA GLN A 31 17.59 -32.40 22.81
C GLN A 31 18.42 -31.35 22.06
N CYS A 32 18.06 -30.08 22.22
CA CYS A 32 18.92 -28.94 21.85
C CYS A 32 19.50 -28.38 23.13
N ASP A 33 20.78 -28.60 23.35
CA ASP A 33 21.56 -28.04 24.44
C ASP A 33 21.37 -26.51 24.47
N ILE A 34 20.82 -26.02 25.58
CA ILE A 34 20.68 -24.59 25.86
C ILE A 34 22.06 -24.07 26.23
N VAL A 35 22.75 -23.49 25.28
CA VAL A 35 23.96 -22.70 25.57
C VAL A 35 23.50 -21.30 26.00
N VAL A 36 23.53 -21.07 27.30
CA VAL A 36 23.37 -19.75 27.92
C VAL A 36 24.64 -18.96 27.65
N TYR A 37 24.55 -17.91 26.86
CA TYR A 37 25.65 -16.96 26.67
C TYR A 37 25.51 -15.79 27.64
N PRO A 38 26.56 -15.43 28.40
CA PRO A 38 26.54 -14.26 29.27
C PRO A 38 26.66 -12.96 28.47
N ASN A 39 26.16 -11.90 29.04
CA ASN A 39 26.13 -10.49 28.69
C ASN A 39 27.12 -9.99 27.61
N VAL A 40 26.53 -9.17 26.73
CA VAL A 40 27.19 -8.39 25.69
C VAL A 40 28.09 -7.32 26.32
N GLU A 41 29.38 -7.57 26.30
CA GLU A 41 30.45 -6.56 26.28
C GLU A 41 31.70 -7.28 25.77
N THR A 42 31.84 -7.37 24.46
CA THR A 42 33.12 -7.42 23.71
C THR A 42 32.82 -7.77 22.26
N ILE A 43 32.70 -6.76 21.41
CA ILE A 43 32.90 -6.91 19.98
C ILE A 43 34.35 -7.36 19.82
N SER A 44 34.54 -8.58 19.35
CA SER A 44 35.90 -9.14 19.16
C SER A 44 36.61 -8.36 18.05
N CYS A 45 37.87 -8.00 18.26
CA CYS A 45 38.76 -7.35 17.25
C CYS A 45 38.80 -8.08 15.88
N LYS A 46 38.33 -9.31 15.79
CA LYS A 46 38.18 -10.06 14.52
C LYS A 46 36.96 -9.63 13.72
N GLU A 47 35.86 -9.22 14.35
CA GLU A 47 34.66 -8.76 13.65
C GLU A 47 34.86 -7.36 13.05
N GLU A 48 35.55 -6.45 13.74
CA GLU A 48 35.92 -5.15 13.22
C GLU A 48 36.87 -5.24 11.98
N SER A 49 37.78 -6.20 12.00
CA SER A 49 38.70 -6.40 10.87
C SER A 49 38.02 -7.00 9.62
N ILE A 50 36.95 -7.78 9.79
CA ILE A 50 36.13 -8.35 8.71
C ILE A 50 35.25 -7.25 8.11
N LEU A 51 34.63 -6.41 8.93
CA LEU A 51 33.80 -5.28 8.47
C LEU A 51 34.62 -4.24 7.67
N ALA A 52 35.87 -4.00 8.05
CA ALA A 52 36.75 -3.06 7.37
C ALA A 52 37.16 -3.48 5.93
N ASN A 53 37.01 -4.76 5.60
CA ASN A 53 37.35 -5.29 4.26
C ASN A 53 36.14 -5.43 3.33
N LEU A 54 34.93 -5.11 3.79
CA LEU A 54 33.73 -5.17 2.95
C LEU A 54 33.71 -4.04 1.92
N SER A 55 33.11 -4.32 0.76
CA SER A 55 32.84 -3.28 -0.24
C SER A 55 31.91 -2.19 0.32
N PRO A 56 32.08 -0.91 -0.07
CA PRO A 56 31.25 0.18 0.47
C PRO A 56 29.73 -0.05 0.31
N MET A 57 29.32 -0.70 -0.77
CA MET A 57 27.91 -1.06 -1.00
C MET A 57 27.42 -2.12 0.01
N MET A 58 28.27 -3.11 0.33
CA MET A 58 27.89 -4.16 1.27
C MET A 58 27.86 -3.64 2.71
N GLN A 59 28.76 -2.68 3.03
CA GLN A 59 28.71 -1.97 4.30
C GLN A 59 27.37 -1.21 4.45
N GLN A 60 26.97 -0.44 3.42
CA GLN A 60 25.67 0.26 3.40
C GLN A 60 24.49 -0.71 3.59
N TYR A 61 24.54 -1.90 2.97
CA TYR A 61 23.51 -2.93 3.15
C TYR A 61 23.43 -3.37 4.61
N LEU A 62 24.57 -3.67 5.24
CA LEU A 62 24.61 -4.14 6.63
C LEU A 62 24.16 -3.08 7.62
N ASP A 63 24.52 -1.82 7.40
CA ASP A 63 24.11 -0.69 8.23
C ASP A 63 22.57 -0.52 8.20
N ILE A 64 21.98 -0.57 7.00
CA ILE A 64 20.53 -0.51 6.83
C ILE A 64 19.86 -1.75 7.45
N LYS A 65 20.42 -2.95 7.22
CA LYS A 65 19.88 -4.19 7.79
C LYS A 65 19.93 -4.21 9.31
N ALA A 66 20.98 -3.63 9.91
CA ALA A 66 21.11 -3.53 11.36
C ALA A 66 19.97 -2.69 12.00
N ALA A 67 19.46 -1.68 11.30
CA ALA A 67 18.30 -0.89 11.71
C ALA A 67 16.96 -1.65 11.51
N HIS A 68 16.93 -2.65 10.62
CA HIS A 68 15.71 -3.38 10.23
C HIS A 68 15.89 -4.90 10.34
N LYS A 69 16.39 -5.39 11.49
CA LYS A 69 16.79 -6.79 11.70
C LYS A 69 15.68 -7.80 11.41
N ASP A 70 14.46 -7.48 11.81
CA ASP A 70 13.30 -8.37 11.70
C ASP A 70 12.58 -8.30 10.34
N HIS A 71 13.05 -7.43 9.44
CA HIS A 71 12.50 -7.25 8.10
C HIS A 71 13.39 -7.89 7.04
N VAL A 72 12.79 -8.50 6.04
CA VAL A 72 13.51 -8.90 4.81
C VAL A 72 13.84 -7.64 4.03
N LEU A 73 15.13 -7.38 3.82
CA LEU A 73 15.58 -6.14 3.16
C LEU A 73 15.63 -6.31 1.64
N PHE A 74 14.71 -5.65 0.94
CA PHE A 74 14.70 -5.54 -0.52
C PHE A 74 15.56 -4.35 -0.92
N PHE A 75 16.83 -4.62 -1.21
CA PHE A 75 17.84 -3.60 -1.47
C PHE A 75 17.95 -3.31 -2.96
N ARG A 76 17.62 -2.09 -3.40
CA ARG A 76 17.60 -1.69 -4.81
C ARG A 76 18.99 -1.59 -5.40
N LEU A 77 19.28 -2.38 -6.45
CA LEU A 77 20.50 -2.34 -7.25
C LEU A 77 20.12 -2.40 -8.74
N GLY A 78 20.22 -1.26 -9.41
CA GLY A 78 19.80 -1.14 -10.81
C GLY A 78 18.32 -1.54 -10.99
N ASP A 79 18.06 -2.53 -11.82
CA ASP A 79 16.70 -3.02 -12.12
C ASP A 79 16.23 -4.17 -11.21
N PHE A 80 16.99 -4.48 -10.15
CA PHE A 80 16.67 -5.56 -9.23
C PHE A 80 16.52 -5.06 -7.79
N TYR A 81 15.73 -5.79 -7.01
CA TYR A 81 15.85 -5.86 -5.57
C TYR A 81 16.69 -7.09 -5.23
N GLU A 82 17.80 -6.88 -4.57
CA GLU A 82 18.72 -7.95 -4.15
C GLU A 82 18.67 -8.10 -2.63
N MET A 83 18.73 -9.35 -2.19
CA MET A 83 18.80 -9.74 -0.78
C MET A 83 20.11 -10.47 -0.57
N PHE A 84 20.76 -10.27 0.59
CA PHE A 84 22.08 -10.83 0.88
C PHE A 84 22.06 -11.62 2.19
N PHE A 85 23.10 -12.44 2.40
CA PHE A 85 23.36 -13.21 3.61
C PHE A 85 22.17 -14.08 4.04
N ASP A 86 21.76 -14.00 5.31
CA ASP A 86 20.66 -14.80 5.88
C ASP A 86 19.32 -14.55 5.18
N ASP A 87 19.03 -13.30 4.79
CA ASP A 87 17.83 -12.98 4.02
C ASP A 87 17.84 -13.74 2.69
N ALA A 88 18.96 -13.75 1.96
CA ALA A 88 19.06 -14.47 0.69
C ALA A 88 18.84 -15.97 0.86
N VAL A 89 19.50 -16.59 1.83
CA VAL A 89 19.37 -18.04 2.10
C VAL A 89 17.95 -18.42 2.47
N LYS A 90 17.28 -17.59 3.27
CA LYS A 90 15.91 -17.82 3.72
C LYS A 90 14.90 -17.60 2.60
N ILE A 91 14.99 -16.44 1.95
CA ILE A 91 14.00 -16.01 0.94
C ILE A 91 14.13 -16.78 -0.38
N SER A 92 15.34 -17.21 -0.76
CA SER A 92 15.51 -18.08 -1.94
C SER A 92 14.70 -19.38 -1.81
N LYS A 93 14.63 -19.96 -0.62
CA LYS A 93 13.82 -21.17 -0.35
C LYS A 93 12.32 -20.87 -0.33
N GLU A 94 11.94 -19.75 0.34
CA GLU A 94 10.54 -19.35 0.47
C GLU A 94 9.89 -18.99 -0.87
N LEU A 95 10.64 -18.35 -1.74
CA LEU A 95 10.13 -17.85 -3.03
C LEU A 95 10.59 -18.69 -4.23
N GLU A 96 11.30 -19.80 -3.98
CA GLU A 96 11.87 -20.67 -5.02
C GLU A 96 12.79 -19.91 -5.99
N LEU A 97 13.62 -18.99 -5.43
CA LEU A 97 14.56 -18.19 -6.20
C LEU A 97 15.93 -18.87 -6.27
N THR A 98 16.66 -18.63 -7.34
CA THR A 98 18.04 -19.09 -7.48
C THR A 98 18.94 -18.38 -6.46
N LEU A 99 19.58 -19.14 -5.58
CA LEU A 99 20.60 -18.64 -4.68
C LEU A 99 21.94 -18.58 -5.43
N THR A 100 22.51 -17.40 -5.49
CA THR A 100 23.81 -17.12 -6.14
C THR A 100 24.77 -16.50 -5.13
N GLY A 101 25.93 -16.00 -5.57
CA GLY A 101 26.88 -15.32 -4.71
C GLY A 101 27.38 -14.04 -5.38
N ARG A 102 27.55 -12.98 -4.59
CA ARG A 102 28.12 -11.69 -5.01
C ARG A 102 29.44 -11.43 -4.32
N ASP A 103 30.38 -10.83 -5.05
CA ASP A 103 31.63 -10.36 -4.46
C ASP A 103 31.32 -9.25 -3.46
N CYS A 104 31.81 -9.41 -2.23
CA CYS A 104 31.57 -8.50 -1.12
C CYS A 104 32.85 -7.86 -0.57
N GLY A 105 34.01 -8.13 -1.20
CA GLY A 105 35.34 -7.70 -0.73
C GLY A 105 35.98 -8.69 0.22
N LEU A 106 35.33 -9.82 0.54
CA LEU A 106 35.90 -10.93 1.31
C LEU A 106 36.29 -12.09 0.38
N PRO A 107 37.13 -13.04 0.82
CA PRO A 107 37.50 -14.21 0.03
C PRO A 107 36.30 -15.08 -0.37
N GLU A 108 35.28 -15.13 0.48
CA GLU A 108 34.03 -15.82 0.21
C GLU A 108 32.97 -14.86 -0.33
N ARG A 109 32.24 -15.29 -1.36
CA ARG A 109 31.14 -14.50 -1.93
C ARG A 109 29.93 -14.47 -0.98
N ALA A 110 29.32 -13.30 -0.79
CA ALA A 110 28.08 -13.18 -0.03
C ALA A 110 26.93 -13.93 -0.75
N PRO A 111 26.20 -14.83 -0.06
CA PRO A 111 24.97 -15.41 -0.61
C PRO A 111 24.02 -14.30 -1.06
N MET A 112 23.45 -14.44 -2.26
CA MET A 112 22.56 -13.44 -2.85
C MET A 112 21.44 -14.11 -3.64
N CYS A 113 20.23 -13.56 -3.53
CA CYS A 113 19.15 -13.77 -4.47
C CYS A 113 18.51 -12.44 -4.83
N GLY A 114 17.85 -12.37 -5.98
CA GLY A 114 17.27 -11.12 -6.45
C GLY A 114 16.05 -11.32 -7.31
N ILE A 115 15.22 -10.29 -7.38
CA ILE A 115 13.99 -10.22 -8.17
C ILE A 115 13.96 -8.92 -8.98
N PRO A 116 13.39 -8.91 -10.20
CA PRO A 116 13.19 -7.68 -10.94
C PRO A 116 12.27 -6.71 -10.16
N TYR A 117 12.64 -5.43 -10.09
CA TYR A 117 11.88 -4.48 -9.27
C TYR A 117 10.42 -4.30 -9.72
N HIS A 118 10.17 -4.38 -11.02
CA HIS A 118 8.83 -4.22 -11.59
C HIS A 118 7.88 -5.39 -11.26
N SER A 119 8.42 -6.55 -10.88
CA SER A 119 7.65 -7.73 -10.47
C SER A 119 7.66 -7.94 -8.94
N ALA A 120 8.24 -7.02 -8.17
CA ALA A 120 8.43 -7.18 -6.72
C ALA A 120 7.12 -7.40 -5.96
N GLU A 121 6.03 -6.76 -6.37
CA GLU A 121 4.72 -6.89 -5.70
C GLU A 121 4.26 -8.34 -5.54
N THR A 122 4.39 -9.15 -6.59
CA THR A 122 3.99 -10.58 -6.53
C THR A 122 4.78 -11.37 -5.48
N TYR A 123 6.06 -11.05 -5.33
CA TYR A 123 6.92 -11.71 -4.34
C TYR A 123 6.70 -11.18 -2.92
N ILE A 124 6.48 -9.87 -2.78
CA ILE A 124 6.14 -9.24 -1.50
C ILE A 124 4.83 -9.83 -0.98
N LYS A 125 3.80 -9.95 -1.83
CA LYS A 125 2.53 -10.59 -1.47
C LYS A 125 2.73 -11.95 -0.84
N LYS A 126 3.50 -12.83 -1.48
CA LYS A 126 3.79 -14.19 -0.97
C LYS A 126 4.50 -14.16 0.39
N LEU A 127 5.38 -13.20 0.60
CA LEU A 127 6.08 -13.05 1.88
C LEU A 127 5.14 -12.55 2.98
N ILE A 128 4.34 -11.55 2.70
CA ILE A 128 3.34 -11.01 3.65
C ILE A 128 2.32 -12.08 4.04
N GLU A 129 1.80 -12.85 3.08
CA GLU A 129 0.89 -13.98 3.35
C GLU A 129 1.52 -15.06 4.25
N ARG A 130 2.85 -15.19 4.25
CA ARG A 130 3.61 -16.07 5.13
C ARG A 130 4.07 -15.41 6.44
N GLY A 131 3.62 -14.19 6.71
CA GLY A 131 3.92 -13.46 7.94
C GLY A 131 5.30 -12.80 7.99
N TYR A 132 5.98 -12.63 6.84
CA TYR A 132 7.23 -11.87 6.79
C TYR A 132 6.96 -10.36 6.77
N LYS A 133 7.84 -9.58 7.38
CA LYS A 133 7.91 -8.13 7.24
C LYS A 133 8.96 -7.79 6.17
N VAL A 134 8.68 -6.82 5.31
CA VAL A 134 9.56 -6.43 4.19
C VAL A 134 9.94 -4.97 4.29
N ALA A 135 11.24 -4.66 4.20
CA ALA A 135 11.77 -3.29 4.12
C ALA A 135 12.17 -2.98 2.68
N ILE A 136 11.56 -1.97 2.08
CA ILE A 136 11.85 -1.52 0.72
C ILE A 136 12.90 -0.41 0.77
N CYS A 137 14.10 -0.72 0.31
CA CYS A 137 15.23 0.20 0.22
C CYS A 137 15.44 0.64 -1.23
N VAL A 138 15.39 1.94 -1.48
CA VAL A 138 15.55 2.53 -2.82
C VAL A 138 16.76 3.44 -2.92
N GLN A 139 17.17 3.74 -4.14
CA GLN A 139 18.19 4.75 -4.44
C GLN A 139 17.56 6.14 -4.35
N LEU A 140 18.12 7.02 -3.51
CA LEU A 140 17.64 8.39 -3.32
C LEU A 140 18.21 9.37 -4.33
N GLU A 141 19.27 8.97 -5.06
CA GLU A 141 19.98 9.78 -6.03
C GLU A 141 19.97 9.10 -7.40
N ASN A 142 20.04 9.90 -8.46
CA ASN A 142 20.19 9.36 -9.80
C ASN A 142 21.59 8.73 -9.94
N PRO A 143 21.73 7.43 -10.21
CA PRO A 143 23.04 6.76 -10.32
C PRO A 143 23.97 7.37 -11.37
N ALA A 144 23.42 7.97 -12.44
CA ALA A 144 24.19 8.61 -13.50
C ALA A 144 24.84 9.94 -13.07
N LEU A 145 24.35 10.56 -12.00
CA LEU A 145 24.81 11.86 -11.48
C LEU A 145 25.59 11.72 -10.17
N ALA A 146 25.56 10.56 -9.54
CA ALA A 146 26.20 10.32 -8.25
C ALA A 146 27.71 10.30 -8.35
N LYS A 147 28.38 11.13 -7.53
CA LYS A 147 29.84 11.10 -7.36
C LYS A 147 30.20 10.12 -6.25
N GLY A 148 30.31 8.82 -6.57
CA GLY A 148 30.65 7.78 -5.60
C GLY A 148 29.54 6.78 -5.34
N LEU A 149 29.40 6.30 -4.09
CA LEU A 149 28.37 5.35 -3.69
C LEU A 149 26.99 6.02 -3.66
N VAL A 150 26.05 5.51 -4.45
CA VAL A 150 24.66 6.00 -4.47
C VAL A 150 24.03 5.86 -3.08
N LYS A 151 23.47 6.93 -2.54
CA LYS A 151 22.77 6.93 -1.27
C LYS A 151 21.47 6.13 -1.38
N ARG A 152 21.23 5.26 -0.41
CA ARG A 152 20.02 4.44 -0.29
C ARG A 152 19.44 4.57 1.10
N ASP A 153 18.13 4.43 1.18
CA ASP A 153 17.44 4.39 2.46
C ASP A 153 16.14 3.58 2.34
N VAL A 154 15.63 3.12 3.48
CA VAL A 154 14.34 2.46 3.56
C VAL A 154 13.24 3.51 3.47
N VAL A 155 12.46 3.43 2.38
CA VAL A 155 11.35 4.35 2.15
C VAL A 155 10.03 3.81 2.67
N ARG A 156 9.96 2.50 2.90
CA ARG A 156 8.71 1.84 3.30
C ARG A 156 8.98 0.52 4.01
N LEU A 157 8.22 0.28 5.09
CA LEU A 157 8.11 -1.02 5.73
C LEU A 157 6.71 -1.59 5.43
N ILE A 158 6.65 -2.84 4.97
CA ILE A 158 5.40 -3.53 4.65
C ILE A 158 5.28 -4.69 5.64
N THR A 159 4.19 -4.68 6.41
CA THR A 159 3.87 -5.73 7.37
C THR A 159 2.46 -6.26 7.09
N PRO A 160 2.06 -7.45 7.57
CA PRO A 160 0.73 -8.00 7.32
C PRO A 160 -0.43 -7.06 7.68
N GLY A 161 -0.29 -6.27 8.77
CA GLY A 161 -1.31 -5.33 9.24
C GLY A 161 -1.27 -3.95 8.58
N THR A 162 -0.16 -3.61 7.88
CA THR A 162 0.04 -2.27 7.29
C THR A 162 -0.04 -2.23 5.77
N VAL A 163 -0.52 -3.29 5.15
CA VAL A 163 -0.73 -3.38 3.70
C VAL A 163 -1.85 -2.46 3.23
N ILE A 164 -1.61 -1.74 2.13
CA ILE A 164 -2.58 -0.83 1.50
C ILE A 164 -2.84 -1.12 0.02
N GLU A 165 -2.01 -1.94 -0.63
CA GLU A 165 -2.16 -2.32 -2.03
C GLU A 165 -3.34 -3.27 -2.22
N ASN A 166 -4.20 -2.96 -3.20
CA ASN A 166 -5.34 -3.81 -3.53
C ASN A 166 -4.94 -5.23 -3.95
N SER A 167 -3.77 -5.38 -4.60
CA SER A 167 -3.24 -6.68 -5.02
C SER A 167 -2.95 -7.63 -3.85
N PHE A 168 -2.74 -7.10 -2.63
CA PHE A 168 -2.45 -7.86 -1.41
C PHE A 168 -3.68 -8.04 -0.52
N LEU A 169 -4.66 -7.13 -0.65
CA LEU A 169 -5.86 -7.11 0.18
C LEU A 169 -6.99 -7.93 -0.44
N ASN A 170 -7.80 -8.54 0.41
CA ASN A 170 -9.07 -9.11 0.01
C ASN A 170 -10.13 -8.00 -0.06
N GLU A 171 -10.87 -7.88 -1.16
CA GLU A 171 -11.88 -6.84 -1.35
C GLU A 171 -13.06 -6.96 -0.38
N GLU A 172 -13.38 -8.19 0.04
CA GLU A 172 -14.53 -8.51 0.88
C GLU A 172 -14.22 -8.48 2.38
N ARG A 173 -12.95 -8.23 2.78
CA ARG A 173 -12.50 -8.26 4.18
C ARG A 173 -11.70 -7.03 4.55
N ASN A 174 -11.87 -6.60 5.80
CA ASN A 174 -10.97 -5.66 6.43
C ASN A 174 -9.64 -6.34 6.78
N ASN A 175 -8.57 -5.54 6.84
CA ASN A 175 -7.23 -5.99 7.25
C ASN A 175 -6.82 -5.28 8.54
N TYR A 176 -7.21 -5.84 9.67
CA TYR A 176 -6.97 -5.20 10.96
C TYR A 176 -5.56 -5.45 11.51
N ILE A 177 -4.98 -4.39 12.05
CA ILE A 177 -3.88 -4.43 13.00
C ILE A 177 -4.44 -4.13 14.39
N ALA A 178 -3.98 -4.83 15.42
CA ALA A 178 -4.42 -4.63 16.80
C ALA A 178 -3.30 -4.12 17.69
N SER A 179 -3.62 -3.25 18.65
CA SER A 179 -2.75 -2.87 19.76
C SER A 179 -3.44 -3.21 21.06
N ILE A 180 -2.80 -4.04 21.88
CA ILE A 180 -3.35 -4.60 23.13
C ILE A 180 -2.53 -4.11 24.31
N VAL A 181 -3.20 -3.53 25.28
CA VAL A 181 -2.61 -3.16 26.57
C VAL A 181 -3.37 -3.85 27.69
N VAL A 182 -2.65 -4.63 28.47
CA VAL A 182 -3.19 -5.35 29.63
C VAL A 182 -2.58 -4.79 30.90
N GLU A 183 -3.42 -4.52 31.91
CA GLU A 183 -2.99 -4.17 33.25
C GLU A 183 -3.92 -4.83 34.28
N LYS A 184 -3.38 -5.71 35.12
CA LYS A 184 -4.12 -6.47 36.16
C LYS A 184 -5.35 -7.19 35.57
N ARG A 185 -6.57 -6.75 35.92
CA ARG A 185 -7.85 -7.29 35.43
C ARG A 185 -8.51 -6.39 34.38
N SER A 186 -7.77 -5.45 33.81
CA SER A 186 -8.28 -4.55 32.78
C SER A 186 -7.46 -4.70 31.52
N PHE A 187 -8.11 -4.55 30.39
CA PHE A 187 -7.44 -4.49 29.09
C PHE A 187 -8.04 -3.43 28.20
N SER A 188 -7.27 -3.00 27.25
CA SER A 188 -7.74 -2.18 26.12
C SER A 188 -7.24 -2.79 24.83
N VAL A 189 -8.07 -2.77 23.80
CA VAL A 189 -7.70 -3.15 22.45
C VAL A 189 -8.10 -2.05 21.50
N CYS A 190 -7.15 -1.67 20.64
CA CYS A 190 -7.36 -0.78 19.52
C CYS A 190 -7.17 -1.57 18.23
N PHE A 191 -8.19 -1.67 17.39
CA PHE A 191 -8.12 -2.26 16.06
C PHE A 191 -8.15 -1.16 15.02
N ALA A 192 -7.25 -1.20 14.04
CA ALA A 192 -7.29 -0.29 12.90
C ALA A 192 -7.15 -1.04 11.59
N ASP A 193 -7.91 -0.63 10.59
CA ASP A 193 -7.68 -1.00 9.19
C ASP A 193 -7.17 0.23 8.43
N ILE A 194 -5.89 0.21 8.10
CA ILE A 194 -5.23 1.34 7.44
C ILE A 194 -5.79 1.55 6.03
N SER A 195 -6.23 0.46 5.38
CA SER A 195 -6.76 0.52 4.01
C SER A 195 -8.11 1.20 3.90
N THR A 196 -8.93 1.16 4.96
CA THR A 196 -10.25 1.81 5.02
C THR A 196 -10.28 3.04 5.92
N GLY A 197 -9.33 3.15 6.87
CA GLY A 197 -9.26 4.22 7.86
C GLY A 197 -10.12 3.98 9.10
N ASP A 198 -10.69 2.79 9.26
CA ASP A 198 -11.48 2.42 10.43
C ASP A 198 -10.60 2.23 11.66
N VAL A 199 -11.03 2.79 12.80
CA VAL A 199 -10.42 2.56 14.11
C VAL A 199 -11.50 2.22 15.12
N TYR A 200 -11.36 1.07 15.77
CA TYR A 200 -12.25 0.60 16.85
C TYR A 200 -11.45 0.49 18.14
N LEU A 201 -11.98 1.05 19.21
CA LEU A 201 -11.28 1.12 20.49
C LEU A 201 -12.22 0.73 21.63
N THR A 202 -11.74 -0.13 22.51
CA THR A 202 -12.45 -0.47 23.76
C THR A 202 -11.48 -0.54 24.92
N GLN A 203 -11.97 -0.23 26.11
CA GLN A 203 -11.29 -0.51 27.38
C GLN A 203 -12.30 -1.16 28.32
N GLN A 204 -11.95 -2.31 28.86
CA GLN A 204 -12.84 -3.13 29.68
C GLN A 204 -12.15 -3.59 30.96
N LYS A 205 -12.97 -3.87 31.98
CA LYS A 205 -12.53 -4.56 33.19
C LYS A 205 -13.08 -5.97 33.14
N ALA A 206 -12.21 -6.94 32.99
CA ALA A 206 -12.56 -8.31 32.73
C ALA A 206 -12.81 -9.11 34.02
N LYS A 207 -13.77 -10.03 33.97
CA LYS A 207 -13.92 -11.11 34.95
C LYS A 207 -12.99 -12.26 34.61
N ASP A 208 -12.97 -12.64 33.35
CA ASP A 208 -12.02 -13.58 32.72
C ASP A 208 -11.33 -12.89 31.53
N LEU A 209 -10.14 -12.36 31.78
CA LEU A 209 -9.40 -11.58 30.78
C LEU A 209 -9.03 -12.43 29.56
N SER A 210 -8.67 -13.71 29.74
CA SER A 210 -8.33 -14.58 28.63
C SER A 210 -9.53 -14.78 27.70
N ALA A 211 -10.69 -15.11 28.25
CA ALA A 211 -11.91 -15.39 27.49
C ALA A 211 -12.41 -14.13 26.76
N GLU A 212 -12.46 -12.98 27.46
CA GLU A 212 -12.95 -11.73 26.90
C GLU A 212 -11.99 -11.20 25.80
N LEU A 213 -10.68 -11.25 26.02
CA LEU A 213 -9.69 -10.85 25.01
C LEU A 213 -9.70 -11.78 23.79
N ILE A 214 -9.84 -13.09 23.97
CA ILE A 214 -10.04 -14.05 22.87
C ILE A 214 -11.31 -13.73 22.10
N GLY A 215 -12.37 -13.32 22.78
CA GLY A 215 -13.62 -12.86 22.15
C GLY A 215 -13.40 -11.68 21.23
N GLU A 216 -12.69 -10.64 21.69
CA GLU A 216 -12.35 -9.46 20.87
C GLU A 216 -11.45 -9.80 19.68
N LEU A 217 -10.40 -10.60 19.92
CA LEU A 217 -9.51 -11.05 18.85
C LEU A 217 -10.23 -11.93 17.81
N SER A 218 -11.18 -12.73 18.24
CA SER A 218 -12.05 -13.52 17.37
C SER A 218 -12.92 -12.62 16.50
N ARG A 219 -13.44 -11.53 17.09
CA ARG A 219 -14.35 -10.58 16.42
C ARG A 219 -13.69 -9.89 15.24
N PHE A 220 -12.47 -9.40 15.40
CA PHE A 220 -11.77 -8.62 14.38
C PHE A 220 -10.78 -9.43 13.56
N SER A 221 -10.30 -10.57 14.05
CA SER A 221 -9.33 -11.46 13.39
C SER A 221 -8.14 -10.69 12.80
N PRO A 222 -7.34 -9.98 13.62
CA PRO A 222 -6.26 -9.13 13.13
C PRO A 222 -5.16 -9.93 12.46
N SER A 223 -4.52 -9.35 11.43
CA SER A 223 -3.36 -9.90 10.74
C SER A 223 -2.04 -9.62 11.45
N GLU A 224 -2.05 -8.63 12.36
CA GLU A 224 -0.89 -8.23 13.14
C GLU A 224 -1.33 -7.72 14.52
N ILE A 225 -0.56 -8.05 15.56
CA ILE A 225 -0.87 -7.69 16.96
C ILE A 225 0.36 -7.07 17.60
N LEU A 226 0.19 -5.87 18.15
CA LEU A 226 1.12 -5.20 19.05
C LEU A 226 0.63 -5.41 20.49
N PHE A 227 1.52 -5.70 21.44
CA PHE A 227 1.09 -5.93 22.81
C PHE A 227 2.17 -5.57 23.84
N ASN A 228 1.76 -5.30 25.08
CA ASN A 228 2.67 -5.04 26.18
C ASN A 228 3.09 -6.36 26.88
N GLU A 229 4.20 -6.31 27.62
CA GLU A 229 4.81 -7.45 28.32
C GLU A 229 3.81 -8.20 29.23
N ALA A 230 2.87 -7.48 29.87
CA ALA A 230 1.89 -8.11 30.78
C ALA A 230 1.02 -9.17 30.09
N MET A 231 0.79 -9.05 28.76
CA MET A 231 0.02 -10.01 27.99
C MET A 231 0.68 -11.40 27.92
N VAL A 232 2.01 -11.49 28.03
CA VAL A 232 2.76 -12.77 27.97
C VAL A 232 2.32 -13.75 29.06
N SER A 233 1.81 -13.23 30.19
CA SER A 233 1.32 -14.04 31.31
C SER A 233 0.05 -14.83 30.96
N TYR A 234 -0.68 -14.44 29.92
CA TYR A 234 -1.95 -15.05 29.51
C TYR A 234 -1.74 -16.09 28.41
N LYS A 235 -1.23 -17.28 28.81
CA LYS A 235 -0.84 -18.36 27.89
C LYS A 235 -1.96 -18.81 26.94
N GLU A 236 -3.20 -18.80 27.42
CA GLU A 236 -4.37 -19.20 26.62
C GLU A 236 -4.57 -18.26 25.42
N VAL A 237 -4.42 -16.94 25.63
CA VAL A 237 -4.48 -15.94 24.57
C VAL A 237 -3.42 -16.18 23.51
N GLY A 238 -2.20 -16.46 23.95
CA GLY A 238 -1.13 -16.72 23.00
C GLY A 238 -1.28 -18.03 22.24
N THR A 239 -1.75 -19.09 22.88
CA THR A 239 -2.09 -20.34 22.19
C THR A 239 -3.17 -20.09 21.14
N PHE A 240 -4.19 -19.31 21.49
CA PHE A 240 -5.23 -18.92 20.56
C PHE A 240 -4.68 -18.12 19.36
N ILE A 241 -3.83 -17.13 19.60
CA ILE A 241 -3.20 -16.33 18.54
C ILE A 241 -2.39 -17.23 17.59
N LYS A 242 -1.57 -18.11 18.15
CA LYS A 242 -0.72 -19.02 17.38
C LYS A 242 -1.54 -20.01 16.55
N ASP A 243 -2.51 -20.70 17.17
CA ASP A 243 -3.17 -21.86 16.58
C ASP A 243 -4.40 -21.50 15.75
N LYS A 244 -5.02 -20.34 15.99
CA LYS A 244 -6.28 -19.95 15.36
C LYS A 244 -6.15 -18.72 14.47
N LEU A 245 -5.40 -17.70 14.86
CA LEU A 245 -5.24 -16.48 14.06
C LEU A 245 -4.04 -16.54 13.12
N SER A 246 -2.95 -17.21 13.54
CA SER A 246 -1.68 -17.30 12.78
C SER A 246 -1.16 -15.92 12.34
N CYS A 247 -1.35 -14.90 13.19
CA CYS A 247 -0.96 -13.52 12.90
C CYS A 247 0.44 -13.20 13.42
N VAL A 248 1.03 -12.13 12.90
CA VAL A 248 2.32 -11.61 13.34
C VAL A 248 2.14 -10.85 14.65
N CYS A 249 3.05 -11.09 15.61
CA CYS A 249 3.02 -10.48 16.92
C CYS A 249 4.29 -9.70 17.20
N GLU A 250 4.16 -8.50 17.76
CA GLU A 250 5.28 -7.66 18.20
C GLU A 250 5.04 -7.15 19.62
N MET A 251 6.04 -7.31 20.48
CA MET A 251 5.96 -6.82 21.86
C MET A 251 6.55 -5.42 21.94
N TYR A 252 5.80 -4.53 22.53
CA TYR A 252 6.23 -3.19 22.87
C TYR A 252 6.75 -3.10 24.29
N THR A 253 7.80 -2.34 24.47
CA THR A 253 8.37 -2.03 25.78
C THR A 253 7.44 -1.09 26.57
N GLN A 254 7.63 -1.04 27.90
CA GLN A 254 6.89 -0.11 28.74
C GLN A 254 7.15 1.36 28.37
N GLU A 255 8.34 1.67 27.83
CA GLU A 255 8.68 3.01 27.36
C GLU A 255 7.88 3.40 26.11
N GLU A 256 7.74 2.48 25.17
CA GLU A 256 6.97 2.69 23.94
C GLU A 256 5.47 2.88 24.19
N MET A 257 4.93 2.26 25.23
CA MET A 257 3.54 2.36 25.65
C MET A 257 3.33 3.34 26.83
N ARG A 258 4.28 4.22 27.12
CA ARG A 258 4.14 5.20 28.20
C ARG A 258 2.95 6.14 27.95
N TYR A 259 2.05 6.27 28.94
CA TYR A 259 0.83 7.08 28.82
C TYR A 259 1.07 8.50 28.31
N ALA A 260 2.05 9.22 28.90
CA ALA A 260 2.32 10.62 28.54
C ALA A 260 2.74 10.77 27.05
N ASP A 261 3.55 9.85 26.54
CA ASP A 261 4.01 9.86 25.15
C ASP A 261 2.89 9.48 24.19
N CYS A 262 2.09 8.46 24.55
CA CYS A 262 0.91 8.05 23.80
C CYS A 262 -0.14 9.17 23.72
N ALA A 263 -0.43 9.85 24.85
CA ALA A 263 -1.33 11.00 24.89
C ALA A 263 -0.85 12.14 23.99
N LYS A 264 0.46 12.46 24.04
CA LYS A 264 1.05 13.48 23.17
C LYS A 264 0.93 13.12 21.67
N ILE A 265 1.16 11.86 21.32
CA ILE A 265 1.01 11.38 19.94
C ILE A 265 -0.44 11.53 19.47
N ILE A 266 -1.41 11.12 20.30
CA ILE A 266 -2.85 11.22 19.99
C ILE A 266 -3.24 12.68 19.77
N LEU A 267 -2.87 13.58 20.69
CA LEU A 267 -3.20 14.99 20.57
C LEU A 267 -2.53 15.68 19.37
N SER A 268 -1.34 15.24 18.98
CA SER A 268 -0.69 15.70 17.75
C SER A 268 -1.37 15.17 16.50
N HIS A 269 -1.86 13.92 16.55
CA HIS A 269 -2.54 13.27 15.43
C HIS A 269 -3.94 13.82 15.19
N PHE A 270 -4.76 13.92 16.25
CA PHE A 270 -6.09 14.52 16.23
C PHE A 270 -6.05 16.00 16.63
N ALA A 271 -5.25 16.78 15.90
CA ALA A 271 -5.04 18.20 16.22
C ALA A 271 -6.37 18.96 16.36
N GLY A 272 -6.53 19.69 17.48
CA GLY A 272 -7.74 20.44 17.80
C GLY A 272 -8.79 19.66 18.60
N GLN A 273 -8.55 18.37 18.93
CA GLN A 273 -9.41 17.59 19.82
C GLN A 273 -8.69 17.25 21.12
N THR A 274 -9.44 17.20 22.24
CA THR A 274 -8.93 16.71 23.52
C THR A 274 -9.21 15.23 23.71
N LEU A 275 -8.55 14.59 24.68
CA LEU A 275 -8.81 13.18 25.01
C LEU A 275 -10.27 12.96 25.48
N GLU A 276 -10.86 13.96 26.12
CA GLU A 276 -12.25 13.95 26.54
C GLU A 276 -13.21 13.99 25.33
N GLN A 277 -12.91 14.83 24.34
CA GLN A 277 -13.69 14.91 23.09
C GLN A 277 -13.59 13.63 22.28
N LEU A 278 -12.46 12.92 22.34
CA LEU A 278 -12.29 11.59 21.79
C LEU A 278 -12.96 10.49 22.64
N GLY A 279 -13.52 10.82 23.82
CA GLY A 279 -14.18 9.89 24.73
C GLY A 279 -13.22 8.94 25.48
N ILE A 280 -11.93 9.26 25.55
CA ILE A 280 -10.88 8.43 26.17
C ILE A 280 -10.17 9.10 27.34
N GLY A 281 -10.61 10.28 27.79
CA GLY A 281 -9.97 11.02 28.88
C GLY A 281 -9.90 10.25 30.21
N ASP A 282 -10.91 9.41 30.49
CA ASP A 282 -11.00 8.54 31.66
C ASP A 282 -10.49 7.10 31.41
N LYS A 283 -9.87 6.81 30.25
CA LYS A 283 -9.47 5.48 29.79
C LYS A 283 -7.97 5.36 29.51
N PRO A 284 -7.13 5.25 30.56
CA PRO A 284 -5.67 5.31 30.38
C PRO A 284 -5.11 4.18 29.49
N LEU A 285 -5.66 2.96 29.57
CA LEU A 285 -5.19 1.86 28.74
C LEU A 285 -5.61 2.06 27.27
N ALA A 286 -6.76 2.71 27.02
CA ALA A 286 -7.19 3.06 25.67
C ALA A 286 -6.27 4.13 25.05
N VAL A 287 -5.81 5.09 25.82
CA VAL A 287 -4.81 6.08 25.39
C VAL A 287 -3.49 5.38 25.01
N GLN A 288 -3.04 4.43 25.84
CA GLN A 288 -1.82 3.69 25.56
C GLN A 288 -1.97 2.82 24.29
N ALA A 289 -3.06 2.07 24.15
CA ALA A 289 -3.30 1.22 22.99
C ALA A 289 -3.39 2.01 21.68
N LEU A 290 -4.15 3.10 21.67
CA LEU A 290 -4.29 3.96 20.49
C LEU A 290 -2.99 4.69 20.15
N GLY A 291 -2.30 5.26 21.15
CA GLY A 291 -1.06 5.98 20.94
C GLY A 291 0.07 5.09 20.43
N ALA A 292 0.20 3.87 20.97
CA ALA A 292 1.16 2.88 20.49
C ALA A 292 0.86 2.45 19.05
N LEU A 293 -0.42 2.26 18.69
CA LEU A 293 -0.83 1.92 17.34
C LEU A 293 -0.49 3.04 16.34
N ILE A 294 -0.82 4.30 16.66
CA ILE A 294 -0.48 5.45 15.80
C ILE A 294 1.04 5.58 15.64
N ARG A 295 1.81 5.37 16.70
CA ARG A 295 3.29 5.38 16.65
C ARG A 295 3.80 4.32 15.68
N TYR A 296 3.31 3.08 15.81
CA TYR A 296 3.72 1.97 14.94
C TYR A 296 3.42 2.24 13.47
N ILE A 297 2.20 2.65 13.17
CA ILE A 297 1.80 2.98 11.81
C ILE A 297 2.66 4.13 11.25
N GLY A 298 2.96 5.15 12.04
CA GLY A 298 3.83 6.27 11.66
C GLY A 298 5.29 5.85 11.42
N SER A 299 5.80 4.82 12.13
CA SER A 299 7.15 4.28 11.93
C SER A 299 7.26 3.37 10.71
N THR A 300 6.19 2.67 10.35
CA THR A 300 6.15 1.79 9.17
C THR A 300 5.88 2.55 7.88
N GLN A 301 5.09 3.63 7.95
CA GLN A 301 4.72 4.46 6.80
C GLN A 301 4.64 5.93 7.21
N LYS A 302 5.46 6.79 6.59
CA LYS A 302 5.60 8.22 6.94
C LYS A 302 4.28 8.99 7.11
N ASP A 303 3.27 8.69 6.29
CA ASP A 303 1.97 9.35 6.30
C ASP A 303 0.82 8.40 6.71
N GLY A 304 1.16 7.19 7.15
CA GLY A 304 0.22 6.10 7.40
C GLY A 304 -0.89 6.44 8.38
N ALA A 305 -0.55 7.09 9.44
CA ALA A 305 -1.51 7.47 10.46
C ALA A 305 -2.50 8.54 9.99
N LYS A 306 -2.18 9.39 8.99
CA LYS A 306 -3.10 10.46 8.50
C LYS A 306 -4.44 9.94 8.01
N ARG A 307 -4.53 8.66 7.64
CA ARG A 307 -5.78 8.03 7.22
C ARG A 307 -6.74 7.79 8.38
N LEU A 308 -6.22 7.64 9.60
CA LEU A 308 -7.01 7.36 10.80
C LEU A 308 -7.61 8.67 11.33
N SER A 309 -8.74 9.10 10.79
CA SER A 309 -9.36 10.39 11.10
C SER A 309 -10.40 10.33 12.22
N THR A 310 -10.96 9.15 12.49
CA THR A 310 -12.04 8.97 13.48
C THR A 310 -11.82 7.70 14.30
N VAL A 311 -12.14 7.78 15.60
CA VAL A 311 -12.08 6.64 16.52
C VAL A 311 -13.48 6.24 16.93
N LYS A 312 -13.88 5.01 16.67
CA LYS A 312 -15.18 4.43 17.05
C LYS A 312 -15.01 3.70 18.38
N LEU A 313 -15.46 4.32 19.47
CA LEU A 313 -15.53 3.64 20.76
C LEU A 313 -16.73 2.69 20.76
N TYR A 314 -16.51 1.46 21.21
CA TYR A 314 -17.57 0.46 21.31
C TYR A 314 -17.57 -0.25 22.67
N ARG A 315 -18.72 -0.81 23.02
CA ARG A 315 -18.92 -1.61 24.22
C ARG A 315 -19.14 -3.07 23.85
N GLU A 316 -18.80 -3.96 24.77
CA GLU A 316 -18.98 -5.40 24.60
C GLU A 316 -20.46 -5.78 24.34
N ASP A 317 -21.39 -5.08 25.01
CA ASP A 317 -22.83 -5.34 24.96
C ASP A 317 -23.54 -4.83 23.68
N GLU A 318 -22.85 -4.14 22.79
CA GLU A 318 -23.43 -3.67 21.52
C GLU A 318 -23.66 -4.81 20.52
N TYR A 319 -22.84 -5.86 20.58
CA TYR A 319 -22.86 -6.95 19.63
C TYR A 319 -22.98 -8.31 20.32
N MET A 320 -23.62 -9.26 19.64
CA MET A 320 -23.69 -10.64 20.10
C MET A 320 -22.29 -11.27 20.14
N GLY A 321 -21.91 -11.84 21.27
CA GLY A 321 -20.67 -12.57 21.44
C GLY A 321 -20.66 -13.86 20.63
N LEU A 322 -19.94 -13.89 19.52
CA LEU A 322 -19.75 -15.05 18.67
C LEU A 322 -18.25 -15.38 18.62
N ASP A 323 -17.84 -16.44 19.27
CA ASP A 323 -16.46 -16.94 19.19
C ASP A 323 -16.17 -17.59 17.81
N LEU A 324 -14.91 -17.88 17.54
CA LEU A 324 -14.51 -18.50 16.26
C LEU A 324 -15.13 -19.88 16.07
N THR A 325 -15.39 -20.62 17.16
CA THR A 325 -16.01 -21.94 17.13
C THR A 325 -17.47 -21.85 16.70
N ALA A 326 -18.21 -20.90 17.28
CA ALA A 326 -19.59 -20.63 16.90
C ALA A 326 -19.70 -20.16 15.43
N ARG A 327 -18.88 -19.22 15.01
CA ARG A 327 -18.85 -18.73 13.62
C ARG A 327 -18.58 -19.85 12.62
N ARG A 328 -17.59 -20.71 12.93
CA ARG A 328 -17.22 -21.84 12.09
C ARG A 328 -18.32 -22.90 12.04
N ASN A 329 -18.88 -23.26 13.20
CA ASN A 329 -19.91 -24.30 13.28
C ASN A 329 -21.23 -23.87 12.62
N LEU A 330 -21.56 -22.59 12.67
CA LEU A 330 -22.69 -21.99 11.98
C LEU A 330 -22.41 -21.69 10.50
N GLU A 331 -21.18 -21.91 10.05
CA GLU A 331 -20.75 -21.59 8.67
C GLU A 331 -21.20 -20.19 8.22
N LEU A 332 -20.95 -19.18 9.07
CA LEU A 332 -21.45 -17.83 8.82
C LEU A 332 -20.84 -17.21 7.57
N THR A 333 -19.53 -17.34 7.39
CA THR A 333 -18.76 -16.67 6.33
C THR A 333 -17.90 -17.61 5.50
N GLU A 334 -17.61 -18.81 6.02
CA GLU A 334 -16.81 -19.85 5.37
C GLU A 334 -17.31 -21.24 5.75
N THR A 335 -17.32 -22.17 4.77
CA THR A 335 -17.67 -23.56 5.02
C THR A 335 -16.58 -24.28 5.81
N MET A 336 -16.94 -25.25 6.65
CA MET A 336 -16.01 -25.95 7.53
C MET A 336 -14.93 -26.73 6.77
N ARG A 337 -15.30 -27.35 5.64
CA ARG A 337 -14.41 -28.24 4.87
C ARG A 337 -13.57 -27.49 3.84
N ALA A 338 -14.24 -26.76 2.94
CA ALA A 338 -13.59 -26.13 1.79
C ALA A 338 -13.06 -24.72 2.08
N LYS A 339 -13.47 -24.10 3.20
CA LYS A 339 -13.20 -22.70 3.53
C LYS A 339 -13.64 -21.74 2.42
N GLU A 340 -14.74 -22.06 1.77
CA GLU A 340 -15.32 -21.27 0.69
C GLU A 340 -16.52 -20.46 1.20
N LYS A 341 -16.81 -19.33 0.53
CA LYS A 341 -17.97 -18.49 0.83
C LYS A 341 -19.27 -19.18 0.40
N ARG A 342 -19.27 -19.92 -0.71
CA ARG A 342 -20.46 -20.59 -1.27
C ARG A 342 -21.03 -21.62 -0.30
N GLY A 343 -22.33 -21.52 -0.02
CA GLY A 343 -23.03 -22.39 0.92
C GLY A 343 -23.10 -21.86 2.36
N THR A 344 -22.58 -20.66 2.63
CA THR A 344 -22.62 -20.01 3.95
C THR A 344 -23.81 -19.05 4.07
N LEU A 345 -24.09 -18.59 5.30
CA LEU A 345 -25.09 -17.54 5.52
C LEU A 345 -24.73 -16.26 4.74
N LEU A 346 -23.46 -15.85 4.79
CA LEU A 346 -23.00 -14.68 4.03
C LEU A 346 -23.24 -14.83 2.53
N TRP A 347 -23.01 -16.01 1.95
CA TRP A 347 -23.26 -16.24 0.53
C TRP A 347 -24.72 -16.04 0.12
N VAL A 348 -25.66 -16.40 0.99
CA VAL A 348 -27.10 -16.20 0.73
C VAL A 348 -27.48 -14.72 0.81
N LEU A 349 -26.95 -13.99 1.82
CA LEU A 349 -27.32 -12.62 2.12
C LEU A 349 -26.59 -11.58 1.27
N ASP A 350 -25.36 -11.90 0.79
CA ASP A 350 -24.55 -10.93 0.08
C ASP A 350 -25.02 -10.74 -1.37
N ARG A 351 -25.84 -9.71 -1.55
CA ARG A 351 -26.30 -9.17 -2.83
C ARG A 351 -25.76 -7.77 -3.09
N THR A 352 -24.76 -7.35 -2.32
CA THR A 352 -24.16 -6.03 -2.41
C THR A 352 -23.49 -5.79 -3.77
N LYS A 353 -23.42 -4.53 -4.18
CA LYS A 353 -22.83 -4.09 -5.46
C LYS A 353 -21.42 -3.50 -5.30
N THR A 354 -21.10 -2.98 -4.10
CA THR A 354 -19.84 -2.30 -3.83
C THR A 354 -18.91 -3.14 -2.94
N ALA A 355 -17.60 -2.93 -3.05
CA ALA A 355 -16.64 -3.56 -2.13
C ALA A 355 -16.86 -3.11 -0.67
N MET A 356 -17.22 -1.85 -0.46
CA MET A 356 -17.58 -1.30 0.86
C MET A 356 -18.80 -2.00 1.45
N GLY A 357 -19.85 -2.21 0.65
CA GLY A 357 -21.03 -2.98 1.04
C GLY A 357 -20.71 -4.44 1.38
N LYS A 358 -19.84 -5.11 0.61
CA LYS A 358 -19.37 -6.48 0.92
C LYS A 358 -18.68 -6.56 2.28
N ARG A 359 -17.81 -5.59 2.60
CA ARG A 359 -17.18 -5.52 3.93
C ARG A 359 -18.22 -5.28 5.03
N TYR A 360 -19.18 -4.37 4.77
CA TYR A 360 -20.21 -4.05 5.75
C TYR A 360 -21.13 -5.23 6.04
N ILE A 361 -21.63 -5.96 5.02
CA ILE A 361 -22.53 -7.12 5.23
C ILE A 361 -21.80 -8.27 5.91
N ARG A 362 -20.53 -8.54 5.56
CA ARG A 362 -19.69 -9.51 6.26
C ARG A 362 -19.57 -9.18 7.74
N LYS A 363 -19.24 -7.92 8.05
CA LYS A 363 -19.14 -7.43 9.43
C LYS A 363 -20.48 -7.57 10.16
N ALA A 364 -21.59 -7.25 9.51
CA ALA A 364 -22.93 -7.37 10.13
C ALA A 364 -23.30 -8.83 10.45
N VAL A 365 -22.85 -9.81 9.64
CA VAL A 365 -23.04 -11.24 9.89
C VAL A 365 -22.11 -11.73 11.02
N GLU A 366 -20.87 -11.25 11.05
CA GLU A 366 -19.88 -11.63 12.07
C GLU A 366 -20.12 -10.94 13.43
N GLN A 367 -20.80 -9.79 13.43
CA GLN A 367 -21.06 -8.94 14.60
C GLN A 367 -22.54 -8.53 14.64
N PRO A 368 -23.49 -9.47 14.93
CA PRO A 368 -24.89 -9.14 15.01
C PRO A 368 -25.18 -8.14 16.13
N LEU A 369 -26.03 -7.15 15.85
CA LEU A 369 -26.44 -6.14 16.84
C LEU A 369 -27.29 -6.75 17.94
N MET A 370 -27.12 -6.26 19.17
CA MET A 370 -27.96 -6.56 20.32
C MET A 370 -29.04 -5.47 20.58
N ASN A 371 -28.83 -4.27 20.07
CA ASN A 371 -29.73 -3.15 20.28
C ASN A 371 -30.99 -3.29 19.42
N ALA A 372 -32.13 -3.63 20.06
CA ALA A 372 -33.42 -3.81 19.39
C ALA A 372 -33.90 -2.56 18.62
N ALA A 373 -33.63 -1.34 19.12
CA ALA A 373 -34.01 -0.11 18.44
C ALA A 373 -33.26 0.07 17.11
N GLU A 374 -31.92 -0.18 17.08
CA GLU A 374 -31.15 -0.10 15.85
C GLU A 374 -31.50 -1.23 14.86
N ILE A 375 -31.83 -2.43 15.36
CA ILE A 375 -32.33 -3.54 14.53
C ILE A 375 -33.65 -3.13 13.86
N THR A 376 -34.59 -2.57 14.63
CA THR A 376 -35.89 -2.12 14.12
C THR A 376 -35.72 -1.03 13.05
N LYS A 377 -34.83 -0.05 13.24
CA LYS A 377 -34.55 0.98 12.24
C LYS A 377 -34.06 0.37 10.93
N ARG A 378 -33.13 -0.61 10.97
CA ARG A 378 -32.68 -1.34 9.77
C ARG A 378 -33.83 -2.09 9.10
N GLN A 379 -34.65 -2.80 9.86
CA GLN A 379 -35.83 -3.52 9.33
C GLN A 379 -36.84 -2.58 8.66
N THR A 380 -37.07 -1.39 9.24
CA THR A 380 -37.94 -0.37 8.64
C THR A 380 -37.37 0.15 7.31
N ALA A 381 -36.07 0.37 7.23
CA ALA A 381 -35.41 0.78 5.99
C ALA A 381 -35.49 -0.32 4.90
N ILE A 382 -35.27 -1.58 5.28
CA ILE A 382 -35.40 -2.73 4.36
C ILE A 382 -36.83 -2.81 3.82
N ARG A 383 -37.85 -2.66 4.69
CA ARG A 383 -39.24 -2.67 4.28
C ARG A 383 -39.57 -1.56 3.31
N ALA A 384 -39.08 -0.34 3.55
CA ALA A 384 -39.30 0.79 2.64
C ALA A 384 -38.76 0.52 1.23
N LEU A 385 -37.57 -0.13 1.11
CA LEU A 385 -37.02 -0.52 -0.19
C LEU A 385 -37.72 -1.73 -0.83
N LEU A 386 -38.29 -2.64 -0.01
CA LEU A 386 -39.14 -3.75 -0.49
C LEU A 386 -40.46 -3.24 -1.12
N GLU A 387 -41.07 -2.22 -0.52
CA GLU A 387 -42.34 -1.63 -0.98
C GLU A 387 -42.16 -0.83 -2.28
N ASP A 388 -40.96 -0.26 -2.54
CA ASP A 388 -40.63 0.46 -3.78
C ASP A 388 -39.50 -0.27 -4.56
N GLY A 389 -39.87 -1.38 -5.20
CA GLY A 389 -38.93 -2.20 -5.96
C GLY A 389 -38.29 -1.48 -7.14
N ALA A 390 -38.97 -0.49 -7.75
CA ALA A 390 -38.41 0.29 -8.85
C ALA A 390 -37.22 1.15 -8.39
N LYS A 391 -37.40 1.94 -7.33
CA LYS A 391 -36.35 2.75 -6.76
C LYS A 391 -35.20 1.91 -6.17
N ARG A 392 -35.52 0.75 -5.57
CA ARG A 392 -34.49 -0.18 -5.15
C ARG A 392 -33.56 -0.58 -6.31
N GLU A 393 -34.11 -0.93 -7.48
CA GLU A 393 -33.28 -1.29 -8.63
C GLU A 393 -32.51 -0.09 -9.21
N GLU A 394 -33.06 1.12 -9.17
CA GLU A 394 -32.33 2.35 -9.53
C GLU A 394 -31.15 2.57 -8.58
N ILE A 395 -31.34 2.45 -7.27
CA ILE A 395 -30.26 2.53 -6.26
C ILE A 395 -29.19 1.47 -6.53
N ARG A 396 -29.60 0.21 -6.77
CA ARG A 396 -28.65 -0.88 -7.04
C ARG A 396 -27.86 -0.69 -8.34
N THR A 397 -28.50 -0.10 -9.35
CA THR A 397 -27.84 0.24 -10.61
C THR A 397 -26.79 1.33 -10.39
N ALA A 398 -27.13 2.42 -9.71
CA ALA A 398 -26.18 3.48 -9.38
C ALA A 398 -25.02 2.96 -8.51
N LEU A 399 -25.31 2.11 -7.50
CA LEU A 399 -24.28 1.47 -6.66
C LEU A 399 -23.30 0.60 -7.47
N SER A 400 -23.75 0.00 -8.58
CA SER A 400 -22.85 -0.82 -9.44
C SER A 400 -21.76 -0.04 -10.15
N HIS A 401 -21.88 1.29 -10.24
CA HIS A 401 -20.87 2.20 -10.80
C HIS A 401 -19.95 2.81 -9.73
N VAL A 402 -20.18 2.49 -8.46
CA VAL A 402 -19.39 3.02 -7.34
C VAL A 402 -18.16 2.15 -7.08
N TYR A 403 -16.99 2.74 -7.23
CA TYR A 403 -15.71 2.12 -6.87
C TYR A 403 -15.45 2.18 -5.34
N ASP A 404 -14.40 1.50 -4.89
CA ASP A 404 -14.02 1.45 -3.47
C ASP A 404 -13.44 2.79 -2.98
N LEU A 405 -14.30 3.71 -2.55
CA LEU A 405 -13.91 5.03 -2.04
C LEU A 405 -12.95 4.94 -0.86
N GLU A 406 -13.16 3.97 0.05
CA GLU A 406 -12.32 3.84 1.25
C GLU A 406 -10.87 3.57 0.86
N ARG A 407 -10.62 2.56 0.00
CA ARG A 407 -9.28 2.18 -0.43
C ARG A 407 -8.66 3.14 -1.45
N LEU A 408 -9.48 3.78 -2.29
CA LEU A 408 -9.02 4.84 -3.18
C LEU A 408 -8.47 6.03 -2.39
N MET A 409 -9.20 6.49 -1.37
CA MET A 409 -8.76 7.60 -0.51
C MET A 409 -7.47 7.29 0.24
N THR A 410 -7.29 6.05 0.66
CA THR A 410 -6.02 5.62 1.26
C THR A 410 -4.87 5.85 0.30
N ARG A 411 -4.97 5.42 -0.97
CA ARG A 411 -3.92 5.64 -1.97
C ARG A 411 -3.72 7.12 -2.32
N VAL A 412 -4.79 7.91 -2.31
CA VAL A 412 -4.70 9.38 -2.49
C VAL A 412 -3.86 10.01 -1.38
N ILE A 413 -4.11 9.66 -0.13
CA ILE A 413 -3.39 10.19 1.04
C ILE A 413 -1.91 9.77 1.01
N TYR A 414 -1.62 8.50 0.71
CA TYR A 414 -0.27 7.96 0.65
C TYR A 414 0.51 8.38 -0.61
N GLY A 415 -0.14 9.01 -1.58
CA GLY A 415 0.51 9.42 -2.83
C GLY A 415 0.83 8.26 -3.79
N THR A 416 0.19 7.11 -3.59
CA THR A 416 0.36 5.91 -4.43
C THR A 416 -0.74 5.73 -5.47
N VAL A 417 -1.75 6.62 -5.47
CA VAL A 417 -2.83 6.62 -6.45
C VAL A 417 -2.28 6.91 -7.85
N ASN A 418 -2.73 6.14 -8.83
CA ASN A 418 -2.38 6.36 -10.23
C ASN A 418 -3.47 7.21 -10.95
N PRO A 419 -3.19 7.74 -12.15
CA PRO A 419 -4.15 8.59 -12.87
C PRO A 419 -5.50 7.92 -13.16
N ARG A 420 -5.52 6.62 -13.48
CA ARG A 420 -6.77 5.87 -13.74
C ARG A 420 -7.61 5.72 -12.47
N GLU A 421 -6.95 5.47 -11.35
CA GLU A 421 -7.63 5.36 -10.05
C GLU A 421 -8.22 6.70 -9.61
N LEU A 422 -7.52 7.81 -9.86
CA LEU A 422 -8.07 9.14 -9.59
C LEU A 422 -9.27 9.44 -10.49
N ARG A 423 -9.25 8.99 -11.76
CA ARG A 423 -10.41 9.08 -12.65
C ARG A 423 -11.58 8.20 -12.19
N SER A 424 -11.31 6.99 -11.67
CA SER A 424 -12.33 6.13 -11.06
C SER A 424 -13.01 6.78 -9.86
N LEU A 425 -12.28 7.58 -9.09
CA LEU A 425 -12.86 8.40 -8.03
C LEU A 425 -13.89 9.39 -8.60
N ALA A 426 -13.55 10.13 -9.67
CA ALA A 426 -14.49 11.07 -10.31
C ALA A 426 -15.75 10.36 -10.83
N TYR A 427 -15.63 9.19 -11.45
CA TYR A 427 -16.80 8.40 -11.87
C TYR A 427 -17.70 8.04 -10.69
N THR A 428 -17.13 7.66 -9.54
CA THR A 428 -17.91 7.41 -8.33
C THR A 428 -18.60 8.68 -7.82
N LEU A 429 -17.89 9.80 -7.78
CA LEU A 429 -18.44 11.07 -7.31
C LEU A 429 -19.58 11.58 -8.20
N ALA A 430 -19.54 11.30 -9.50
CA ALA A 430 -20.60 11.65 -10.45
C ALA A 430 -21.93 10.91 -10.16
N GLU A 431 -21.90 9.74 -9.53
CA GLU A 431 -23.09 8.98 -9.14
C GLU A 431 -23.73 9.47 -7.82
N LEU A 432 -22.99 10.22 -6.99
CA LEU A 432 -23.45 10.64 -5.67
C LEU A 432 -24.71 11.52 -5.68
N PRO A 433 -24.88 12.50 -6.58
CA PRO A 433 -26.11 13.29 -6.68
C PRO A 433 -27.34 12.40 -6.94
N THR A 434 -27.22 11.40 -7.81
CA THR A 434 -28.28 10.44 -8.13
C THR A 434 -28.65 9.60 -6.90
N LEU A 435 -27.64 9.02 -6.21
CA LEU A 435 -27.87 8.26 -4.99
C LEU A 435 -28.50 9.11 -3.90
N LYS A 436 -28.07 10.36 -3.75
CA LYS A 436 -28.65 11.30 -2.78
C LYS A 436 -30.12 11.60 -3.09
N ALA A 437 -30.47 11.90 -4.33
CA ALA A 437 -31.84 12.17 -4.75
C ALA A 437 -32.76 10.96 -4.56
N LEU A 438 -32.29 9.75 -4.87
CA LEU A 438 -33.06 8.52 -4.68
C LEU A 438 -33.33 8.25 -3.19
N THR A 439 -32.38 8.54 -2.29
CA THR A 439 -32.57 8.31 -0.85
C THR A 439 -33.48 9.33 -0.17
N GLU A 440 -33.64 10.54 -0.71
CA GLU A 440 -34.49 11.60 -0.17
C GLU A 440 -35.96 11.19 -0.10
N THR A 441 -36.39 10.33 -1.01
CA THR A 441 -37.84 9.99 -1.20
C THR A 441 -38.40 9.03 -0.15
N PHE A 442 -37.57 8.47 0.73
CA PHE A 442 -37.99 7.47 1.72
C PHE A 442 -38.22 8.05 3.10
N SER A 443 -39.33 7.73 3.71
CA SER A 443 -39.73 8.19 5.06
C SER A 443 -39.21 7.25 6.16
N SER A 444 -37.91 6.91 6.12
CA SER A 444 -37.25 6.04 7.10
C SER A 444 -36.11 6.79 7.78
N ASP A 445 -36.10 6.87 9.12
CA ASP A 445 -35.02 7.51 9.88
C ASP A 445 -33.62 7.01 9.49
N TYR A 446 -33.50 5.72 9.16
CA TYR A 446 -32.26 5.12 8.76
C TYR A 446 -31.82 5.59 7.36
N LEU A 447 -32.75 5.66 6.40
CA LEU A 447 -32.47 6.15 5.04
C LEU A 447 -32.27 7.68 5.03
N SER A 448 -33.01 8.43 5.85
CA SER A 448 -32.78 9.87 6.03
C SER A 448 -31.41 10.17 6.57
N ARG A 449 -30.91 9.39 7.54
CA ARG A 449 -29.54 9.50 8.04
C ARG A 449 -28.50 9.19 6.96
N ILE A 450 -28.75 8.22 6.09
CA ILE A 450 -27.89 7.92 4.94
C ILE A 450 -27.90 9.10 3.97
N HIS A 451 -29.06 9.62 3.62
CA HIS A 451 -29.23 10.78 2.75
C HIS A 451 -28.43 12.00 3.23
N GLU A 452 -28.53 12.34 4.52
CA GLU A 452 -27.81 13.46 5.13
C GLU A 452 -26.29 13.31 5.07
N ARG A 453 -25.78 12.06 5.09
CA ARG A 453 -24.34 11.75 5.10
C ARG A 453 -23.73 11.62 3.71
N ILE A 454 -24.53 11.51 2.66
CA ILE A 454 -24.04 11.53 1.28
C ILE A 454 -23.78 12.98 0.88
N GLU A 455 -22.50 13.34 0.73
CA GLU A 455 -22.07 14.62 0.18
C GLU A 455 -21.75 14.47 -1.30
N PRO A 456 -22.33 15.28 -2.20
CA PRO A 456 -22.10 15.15 -3.65
C PRO A 456 -20.67 15.41 -4.10
N LEU A 457 -19.91 16.29 -3.39
CA LEU A 457 -18.50 16.60 -3.65
C LEU A 457 -18.26 17.04 -5.12
N GLU A 458 -19.16 17.86 -5.65
CA GLU A 458 -19.14 18.32 -7.04
C GLU A 458 -17.86 19.09 -7.39
N ASP A 459 -17.30 19.84 -6.43
CA ASP A 459 -16.03 20.56 -6.58
C ASP A 459 -14.86 19.61 -6.85
N VAL A 460 -14.81 18.47 -6.17
CA VAL A 460 -13.79 17.43 -6.35
C VAL A 460 -13.97 16.73 -7.70
N CYS A 461 -15.21 16.34 -8.01
CA CYS A 461 -15.54 15.69 -9.27
C CYS A 461 -15.14 16.58 -10.46
N ALA A 462 -15.59 17.84 -10.47
CA ALA A 462 -15.28 18.80 -11.52
C ALA A 462 -13.78 19.06 -11.66
N LEU A 463 -13.04 19.18 -10.55
CA LEU A 463 -11.60 19.37 -10.60
C LEU A 463 -10.90 18.20 -11.29
N ILE A 464 -11.22 16.95 -10.89
CA ILE A 464 -10.60 15.77 -11.49
C ILE A 464 -10.96 15.65 -12.97
N GLU A 465 -12.22 15.88 -13.35
CA GLU A 465 -12.70 15.79 -14.72
C GLU A 465 -12.08 16.83 -15.64
N ASN A 466 -11.86 18.04 -15.13
CA ASN A 466 -11.22 19.12 -15.90
C ASN A 466 -9.71 18.92 -16.00
N ALA A 467 -9.06 18.39 -14.96
CA ALA A 467 -7.60 18.25 -14.94
C ALA A 467 -7.11 16.96 -15.61
N ILE A 468 -7.77 15.83 -15.37
CA ILE A 468 -7.30 14.50 -15.82
C ILE A 468 -8.03 14.11 -17.11
N CYS A 469 -7.29 13.64 -18.11
CA CYS A 469 -7.89 13.17 -19.35
C CYS A 469 -8.81 11.96 -19.12
N GLU A 470 -9.68 11.66 -20.08
CA GLU A 470 -10.72 10.61 -19.93
C GLU A 470 -10.13 9.21 -19.83
N GLU A 471 -9.11 8.91 -20.63
CA GLU A 471 -8.38 7.64 -20.63
C GLU A 471 -6.90 7.88 -20.32
N PRO A 472 -6.54 8.14 -19.04
CA PRO A 472 -5.16 8.44 -18.71
C PRO A 472 -4.27 7.18 -18.77
N PRO A 473 -2.96 7.34 -19.01
CA PRO A 473 -2.00 6.25 -18.88
C PRO A 473 -1.95 5.76 -17.42
N VAL A 474 -1.36 4.58 -17.21
CA VAL A 474 -1.23 4.01 -15.86
C VAL A 474 -0.20 4.78 -15.04
N THR A 475 0.87 5.24 -15.68
CA THR A 475 1.98 5.90 -14.98
C THR A 475 2.18 7.34 -15.44
N LEU A 476 2.53 8.22 -14.52
CA LEU A 476 2.87 9.62 -14.83
C LEU A 476 4.07 9.76 -15.78
N LYS A 477 4.95 8.77 -15.82
CA LYS A 477 6.15 8.78 -16.67
C LYS A 477 5.85 8.68 -18.17
N GLU A 478 4.70 8.15 -18.52
CA GLU A 478 4.25 8.02 -19.90
C GLU A 478 3.87 9.37 -20.52
N GLY A 479 3.47 10.36 -19.68
CA GLY A 479 2.90 11.63 -20.11
C GLY A 479 1.50 11.49 -20.70
N GLY A 480 0.81 12.61 -20.95
CA GLY A 480 -0.56 12.60 -21.47
C GLY A 480 -1.62 12.34 -20.39
N VAL A 481 -1.33 12.66 -19.14
CA VAL A 481 -2.24 12.52 -17.99
C VAL A 481 -3.19 13.70 -17.88
N ILE A 482 -2.71 14.90 -18.13
CA ILE A 482 -3.46 16.14 -17.96
C ILE A 482 -4.22 16.47 -19.25
N ARG A 483 -5.46 16.93 -19.08
CA ARG A 483 -6.36 17.30 -20.19
C ARG A 483 -5.85 18.56 -20.88
N ALA A 484 -5.90 18.58 -22.21
CA ALA A 484 -5.59 19.76 -23.00
C ALA A 484 -6.51 20.93 -22.62
N GLY A 485 -5.95 22.13 -22.51
CA GLY A 485 -6.65 23.35 -22.09
C GLY A 485 -6.70 23.56 -20.57
N PHE A 486 -6.19 22.63 -19.76
CA PHE A 486 -6.15 22.79 -18.30
C PHE A 486 -4.99 23.72 -17.86
N ASN A 487 -3.84 23.61 -18.51
CA ASN A 487 -2.67 24.44 -18.20
C ASN A 487 -1.98 24.90 -19.48
N GLN A 488 -1.87 26.22 -19.67
CA GLN A 488 -1.34 26.82 -20.89
C GLN A 488 0.13 26.47 -21.14
N GLU A 489 0.95 26.45 -20.10
CA GLU A 489 2.38 26.10 -20.23
C GLU A 489 2.57 24.65 -20.68
N LEU A 490 1.74 23.74 -20.18
CA LEU A 490 1.73 22.35 -20.59
C LEU A 490 1.30 22.20 -22.05
N ASP A 491 0.26 22.92 -22.48
CA ASP A 491 -0.21 22.93 -23.87
C ASP A 491 0.89 23.44 -24.81
N ASP A 492 1.65 24.47 -24.41
CA ASP A 492 2.78 24.96 -25.15
C ASP A 492 3.90 23.89 -25.32
N TYR A 493 4.20 23.13 -24.29
CA TYR A 493 5.16 22.01 -24.40
C TYR A 493 4.63 20.90 -25.32
N HIS A 494 3.35 20.56 -25.25
CA HIS A 494 2.73 19.59 -26.14
C HIS A 494 2.75 20.06 -27.58
N ASN A 495 2.45 21.35 -27.86
CA ASN A 495 2.52 21.94 -29.18
C ASN A 495 3.93 21.83 -29.79
N VAL A 496 4.98 22.13 -29.01
CA VAL A 496 6.38 21.97 -29.46
C VAL A 496 6.69 20.53 -29.84
N ARG A 497 6.23 19.57 -29.05
CA ARG A 497 6.41 18.12 -29.30
C ARG A 497 5.66 17.67 -30.55
N ASP A 498 4.40 18.02 -30.66
CA ASP A 498 3.50 17.48 -31.69
C ASP A 498 3.77 18.11 -33.09
N HIS A 499 4.10 19.40 -33.14
CA HIS A 499 4.52 20.05 -34.39
C HIS A 499 5.97 19.70 -34.78
N SER A 500 6.74 19.04 -33.95
CA SER A 500 8.10 18.59 -34.29
C SER A 500 8.14 17.75 -35.56
N LYS A 501 7.14 16.91 -35.82
CA LYS A 501 7.02 16.09 -37.02
C LYS A 501 6.84 16.93 -38.29
N GLU A 502 6.09 18.03 -38.21
CA GLU A 502 5.89 18.97 -39.30
C GLU A 502 7.18 19.75 -39.61
N TYR A 503 7.89 20.20 -38.55
CA TYR A 503 9.21 20.81 -38.69
C TYR A 503 10.23 19.87 -39.32
N ILE A 504 10.25 18.60 -38.92
CA ILE A 504 11.15 17.60 -39.50
C ILE A 504 10.82 17.33 -40.94
N ALA A 505 9.54 17.23 -41.31
CA ALA A 505 9.10 17.08 -42.71
C ALA A 505 9.47 18.28 -43.55
N ALA A 506 9.31 19.49 -43.04
CA ALA A 506 9.71 20.73 -43.73
C ALA A 506 11.25 20.82 -43.90
N ILE A 507 12.02 20.39 -42.89
CA ILE A 507 13.49 20.30 -43.01
C ILE A 507 13.86 19.25 -44.06
N GLU A 508 13.21 18.08 -44.06
CA GLU A 508 13.47 17.03 -45.04
C GLU A 508 13.22 17.48 -46.46
N GLU A 509 12.12 18.18 -46.72
CA GLU A 509 11.78 18.67 -48.03
C GLU A 509 12.74 19.77 -48.46
N ARG A 510 13.04 20.75 -47.62
CA ARG A 510 13.99 21.82 -47.91
C ARG A 510 15.41 21.27 -48.18
N GLU A 511 15.91 20.34 -47.37
CA GLU A 511 17.22 19.74 -47.56
C GLU A 511 17.27 18.87 -48.83
N ARG A 512 16.15 18.22 -49.18
CA ARG A 512 16.01 17.47 -50.45
C ARG A 512 16.10 18.38 -51.66
N GLU A 513 15.46 19.55 -51.62
CA GLU A 513 15.52 20.56 -52.68
C GLU A 513 16.90 21.20 -52.77
N ALA A 514 17.48 21.60 -51.63
CA ALA A 514 18.77 22.28 -51.59
C ALA A 514 19.94 21.41 -52.04
N THR A 515 19.92 20.10 -51.72
CA THR A 515 21.00 19.16 -52.06
C THR A 515 20.76 18.42 -53.37
N GLY A 516 19.53 18.39 -53.92
CA GLY A 516 19.15 17.56 -55.07
C GLY A 516 19.12 16.05 -54.81
N ILE A 517 19.22 15.61 -53.54
CA ILE A 517 19.27 14.21 -53.14
C ILE A 517 17.82 13.69 -53.02
N LYS A 518 17.31 13.04 -54.05
CA LYS A 518 15.91 12.57 -54.12
C LYS A 518 15.52 11.58 -53.01
N ASN A 519 16.46 10.77 -52.50
CA ASN A 519 16.21 9.73 -51.49
C ASN A 519 16.64 10.14 -50.08
N LEU A 520 16.83 11.45 -49.85
CA LEU A 520 17.13 11.96 -48.51
C LEU A 520 15.91 11.72 -47.59
N LYS A 521 16.16 11.14 -46.41
CA LYS A 521 15.16 10.92 -45.37
C LYS A 521 15.70 11.33 -44.03
N ILE A 522 14.85 11.90 -43.19
CA ILE A 522 15.17 12.14 -41.79
C ILE A 522 14.61 11.00 -40.95
N GLY A 523 15.46 10.33 -40.17
CA GLY A 523 15.09 9.26 -39.24
C GLY A 523 15.50 9.60 -37.82
N TYR A 524 15.03 8.80 -36.86
CA TYR A 524 15.39 8.90 -35.44
C TYR A 524 16.00 7.59 -34.95
N ASN A 525 17.05 7.71 -34.13
CA ASN A 525 17.69 6.60 -33.45
C ASN A 525 17.96 6.97 -31.99
N ARG A 526 17.65 6.09 -31.04
CA ARG A 526 17.86 6.33 -29.60
C ARG A 526 19.30 6.68 -29.20
N VAL A 527 20.30 6.23 -29.96
CA VAL A 527 21.72 6.45 -29.66
C VAL A 527 22.24 7.76 -30.26
N PHE A 528 21.76 8.13 -31.47
CA PHE A 528 22.30 9.26 -32.25
C PHE A 528 21.33 10.42 -32.43
N GLY A 529 20.08 10.27 -31.98
CA GLY A 529 19.02 11.25 -32.18
C GLY A 529 18.48 11.30 -33.61
N TYR A 530 18.04 12.48 -34.06
CA TYR A 530 17.63 12.69 -35.44
C TYR A 530 18.83 12.70 -36.37
N TYR A 531 18.67 12.03 -37.53
CA TYR A 531 19.73 11.94 -38.54
C TYR A 531 19.13 12.04 -39.95
N ILE A 532 19.94 12.55 -40.88
CA ILE A 532 19.67 12.52 -42.31
C ILE A 532 20.32 11.27 -42.89
N GLU A 533 19.53 10.42 -43.54
CA GLU A 533 20.02 9.24 -44.24
C GLU A 533 20.16 9.51 -45.73
N VAL A 534 21.38 9.29 -46.25
CA VAL A 534 21.71 9.47 -47.64
C VAL A 534 22.29 8.14 -48.18
N THR A 535 21.71 7.67 -49.30
CA THR A 535 22.24 6.48 -50.01
C THR A 535 23.60 6.75 -50.64
N ARG A 536 24.46 5.73 -50.74
CA ARG A 536 25.83 5.83 -51.26
C ARG A 536 25.88 6.48 -52.65
N SER A 537 24.90 6.27 -53.49
CA SER A 537 24.83 6.85 -54.85
C SER A 537 24.80 8.37 -54.88
N TYR A 538 24.41 9.03 -53.79
CA TYR A 538 24.30 10.47 -53.65
C TYR A 538 25.36 11.09 -52.74
N GLN A 539 26.34 10.32 -52.27
CA GLN A 539 27.36 10.77 -51.32
C GLN A 539 28.16 11.99 -51.77
N ASN A 540 28.38 12.15 -53.10
CA ASN A 540 29.08 13.29 -53.67
C ASN A 540 28.26 14.60 -53.64
N LEU A 541 26.98 14.54 -53.36
CA LEU A 541 26.08 15.71 -53.26
C LEU A 541 25.91 16.16 -51.81
N VAL A 542 26.51 15.48 -50.85
CA VAL A 542 26.37 15.83 -49.43
C VAL A 542 27.13 17.10 -49.12
N PRO A 543 26.51 18.14 -48.56
CA PRO A 543 27.16 19.39 -48.19
C PRO A 543 28.24 19.16 -47.09
N GLN A 544 29.28 19.99 -47.10
CA GLN A 544 30.34 19.96 -46.08
C GLN A 544 29.86 20.32 -44.68
N THR A 545 28.69 20.95 -44.58
CA THR A 545 28.01 21.28 -43.31
C THR A 545 27.42 20.08 -42.61
N TYR A 546 27.25 18.94 -43.30
CA TYR A 546 26.72 17.71 -42.72
C TYR A 546 27.82 16.95 -41.95
N ILE A 547 27.56 16.66 -40.68
CA ILE A 547 28.48 15.90 -39.83
C ILE A 547 28.13 14.42 -39.90
N ARG A 548 29.04 13.61 -40.46
CA ARG A 548 28.83 12.17 -40.55
C ARG A 548 28.87 11.50 -39.17
N LYS A 549 27.89 10.70 -38.84
CA LYS A 549 27.74 9.96 -37.57
C LYS A 549 27.89 8.45 -37.72
N GLN A 550 27.36 7.89 -38.80
CA GLN A 550 27.36 6.43 -38.98
C GLN A 550 27.45 6.08 -40.47
N THR A 551 28.25 5.07 -40.77
CA THR A 551 28.34 4.46 -42.09
C THR A 551 27.71 3.07 -42.05
N LEU A 552 26.71 2.82 -42.92
CA LEU A 552 26.03 1.54 -43.08
C LEU A 552 26.39 0.92 -44.43
N ALA A 553 25.95 -0.32 -44.68
CA ALA A 553 26.26 -1.04 -45.91
C ALA A 553 25.79 -0.28 -47.17
N ASN A 554 24.60 0.35 -47.15
CA ASN A 554 23.98 0.98 -48.31
C ASN A 554 23.73 2.49 -48.19
N CYS A 555 23.98 3.08 -47.03
CA CYS A 555 23.72 4.50 -46.74
C CYS A 555 24.70 5.04 -45.70
N GLU A 556 24.75 6.35 -45.59
CA GLU A 556 25.43 7.06 -44.53
C GLU A 556 24.44 7.96 -43.78
N ARG A 557 24.69 8.16 -42.50
CA ARG A 557 23.88 8.97 -41.61
C ARG A 557 24.61 10.20 -41.16
N TYR A 558 23.97 11.34 -41.33
CA TYR A 558 24.53 12.66 -41.05
C TYR A 558 23.61 13.41 -40.05
N ILE A 559 24.21 14.39 -39.38
CA ILE A 559 23.46 15.35 -38.57
C ILE A 559 23.80 16.78 -39.03
N THR A 560 22.84 17.67 -38.86
CA THR A 560 23.01 19.13 -39.01
C THR A 560 22.86 19.80 -37.64
N GLN A 561 23.38 21.02 -37.51
CA GLN A 561 23.20 21.79 -36.26
C GLN A 561 21.73 22.06 -36.00
N GLU A 562 20.96 22.38 -37.03
CA GLU A 562 19.51 22.64 -36.94
C GLU A 562 18.74 21.42 -36.41
N LEU A 563 19.01 20.22 -36.91
CA LEU A 563 18.41 18.97 -36.37
C LEU A 563 18.76 18.72 -34.92
N LYS A 564 19.98 19.05 -34.54
CA LYS A 564 20.43 18.90 -33.15
C LYS A 564 19.75 19.91 -32.22
N ASP A 565 19.56 21.14 -32.69
CA ASP A 565 18.85 22.18 -31.93
C ASP A 565 17.37 21.86 -31.78
N LEU A 566 16.75 21.33 -32.85
CA LEU A 566 15.36 20.84 -32.80
C LEU A 566 15.21 19.65 -31.83
N GLU A 567 16.12 18.68 -31.90
CA GLU A 567 16.14 17.54 -30.98
C GLU A 567 16.21 18.00 -29.53
N THR A 568 17.12 18.92 -29.23
CA THR A 568 17.27 19.47 -27.88
C THR A 568 15.98 20.14 -27.39
N LYS A 569 15.32 20.91 -28.26
CA LYS A 569 14.04 21.57 -27.96
C LYS A 569 12.93 20.54 -27.68
N VAL A 570 12.80 19.52 -28.52
CA VAL A 570 11.77 18.48 -28.38
C VAL A 570 12.00 17.63 -27.14
N LEU A 571 13.23 17.20 -26.86
CA LEU A 571 13.57 16.43 -25.66
C LEU A 571 13.32 17.23 -24.38
N THR A 572 13.76 18.50 -24.37
CA THR A 572 13.54 19.41 -23.24
C THR A 572 12.04 19.67 -23.01
N ALA A 573 11.25 19.86 -24.08
CA ALA A 573 9.81 20.04 -23.97
C ALA A 573 9.12 18.77 -23.43
N THR A 574 9.55 17.59 -23.89
CA THR A 574 9.00 16.31 -23.41
C THR A 574 9.34 16.06 -21.92
N GLU A 575 10.56 16.30 -21.49
CA GLU A 575 10.95 16.16 -20.09
C GLU A 575 10.19 17.14 -19.18
N LYS A 576 10.08 18.40 -19.62
CA LYS A 576 9.34 19.43 -18.89
C LYS A 576 7.85 19.15 -18.84
N SER A 577 7.24 18.67 -19.94
CA SER A 577 5.82 18.33 -19.94
C SER A 577 5.50 17.21 -18.94
N VAL A 578 6.29 16.13 -18.91
CA VAL A 578 6.11 15.02 -17.94
C VAL A 578 6.31 15.49 -16.51
N ALA A 579 7.30 16.36 -16.26
CA ALA A 579 7.53 16.90 -14.92
C ALA A 579 6.36 17.80 -14.47
N LEU A 580 5.88 18.69 -15.33
CA LEU A 580 4.74 19.59 -15.05
C LEU A 580 3.43 18.80 -14.88
N GLU A 581 3.19 17.78 -15.71
CA GLU A 581 2.04 16.88 -15.52
C GLU A 581 2.06 16.20 -14.17
N ALA A 582 3.23 15.74 -13.71
CA ALA A 582 3.37 15.12 -12.39
C ALA A 582 3.12 16.13 -11.25
N GLU A 583 3.51 17.38 -11.40
CA GLU A 583 3.25 18.46 -10.46
C GLU A 583 1.77 18.76 -10.36
N ILE A 584 1.10 19.02 -11.49
CA ILE A 584 -0.34 19.28 -11.58
C ILE A 584 -1.14 18.09 -10.99
N PHE A 585 -0.79 16.87 -11.36
CA PHE A 585 -1.41 15.67 -10.80
C PHE A 585 -1.30 15.62 -9.28
N ASN A 586 -0.14 15.95 -8.72
CA ASN A 586 0.06 16.00 -7.28
C ASN A 586 -0.74 17.11 -6.61
N GLU A 587 -0.91 18.28 -7.23
CA GLU A 587 -1.77 19.35 -6.74
C GLU A 587 -3.24 18.91 -6.66
N VAL A 588 -3.76 18.28 -7.74
CA VAL A 588 -5.11 17.71 -7.75
C VAL A 588 -5.27 16.66 -6.67
N ARG A 589 -4.32 15.74 -6.54
CA ARG A 589 -4.30 14.71 -5.50
C ARG A 589 -4.32 15.32 -4.09
N HIS A 590 -3.53 16.35 -3.84
CA HIS A 590 -3.50 17.04 -2.55
C HIS A 590 -4.82 17.72 -2.22
N PHE A 591 -5.46 18.36 -3.20
CA PHE A 591 -6.79 18.94 -3.01
C PHE A 591 -7.80 17.86 -2.62
N VAL A 592 -7.84 16.73 -3.33
CA VAL A 592 -8.70 15.59 -3.01
C VAL A 592 -8.44 15.09 -1.58
N ALA A 593 -7.18 15.00 -1.17
CA ALA A 593 -6.80 14.58 0.19
C ALA A 593 -7.37 15.50 1.29
N THR A 594 -7.58 16.80 1.02
CA THR A 594 -8.21 17.71 2.00
C THR A 594 -9.66 17.37 2.29
N LYS A 595 -10.34 16.67 1.39
CA LYS A 595 -11.76 16.28 1.51
C LYS A 595 -11.96 14.89 2.14
N THR A 596 -10.91 14.32 2.71
CA THR A 596 -10.95 12.98 3.32
C THR A 596 -12.12 12.77 4.30
N PRO A 597 -12.44 13.67 5.25
CA PRO A 597 -13.54 13.43 6.17
C PRO A 597 -14.90 13.30 5.49
N GLN A 598 -15.17 14.15 4.50
CA GLN A 598 -16.43 14.14 3.74
C GLN A 598 -16.55 12.86 2.89
N ILE A 599 -15.48 12.49 2.19
CA ILE A 599 -15.45 11.27 1.37
C ILE A 599 -15.60 10.03 2.25
N GLN A 600 -14.98 10.00 3.45
CA GLN A 600 -15.13 8.90 4.39
C GLN A 600 -16.58 8.77 4.90
N GLN A 601 -17.20 9.90 5.27
CA GLN A 601 -18.61 9.92 5.71
C GLN A 601 -19.53 9.41 4.60
N THR A 602 -19.30 9.82 3.36
CA THR A 602 -20.05 9.36 2.18
C THR A 602 -19.83 7.87 1.92
N ALA A 603 -18.60 7.37 2.02
CA ALA A 603 -18.27 5.94 1.87
C ALA A 603 -19.00 5.07 2.91
N ASP A 604 -19.01 5.50 4.18
CA ASP A 604 -19.78 4.86 5.24
C ASP A 604 -21.28 4.82 4.88
N ALA A 605 -21.84 5.94 4.41
CA ALA A 605 -23.26 6.02 4.03
C ALA A 605 -23.61 5.09 2.85
N ILE A 606 -22.73 5.04 1.84
CA ILE A 606 -22.88 4.13 0.69
C ILE A 606 -22.83 2.66 1.13
N SER A 607 -21.89 2.30 2.02
CA SER A 607 -21.80 0.93 2.53
C SER A 607 -23.05 0.50 3.27
N MET A 608 -23.66 1.42 4.05
CA MET A 608 -24.93 1.20 4.75
C MET A 608 -26.10 1.08 3.77
N LEU A 609 -26.14 1.93 2.72
CA LEU A 609 -27.19 1.89 1.70
C LEU A 609 -27.14 0.57 0.92
N ASP A 610 -25.95 0.16 0.48
CA ASP A 610 -25.74 -1.08 -0.26
C ASP A 610 -26.13 -2.32 0.58
N PHE A 611 -25.80 -2.31 1.87
CA PHE A 611 -26.22 -3.35 2.81
C PHE A 611 -27.75 -3.45 2.93
N ILE A 612 -28.47 -2.33 3.11
CA ILE A 612 -29.94 -2.33 3.20
C ILE A 612 -30.56 -2.74 1.87
N ALA A 613 -30.04 -2.27 0.74
CA ALA A 613 -30.48 -2.64 -0.59
C ALA A 613 -30.26 -4.15 -0.88
N ALA A 614 -29.15 -4.72 -0.44
CA ALA A 614 -28.87 -6.14 -0.57
C ALA A 614 -29.84 -7.02 0.24
N LEU A 615 -30.22 -6.59 1.44
CA LEU A 615 -31.17 -7.33 2.29
C LEU A 615 -32.65 -7.15 1.88
N SER A 616 -32.94 -6.19 1.02
CA SER A 616 -34.28 -5.96 0.47
C SER A 616 -34.52 -6.71 -0.86
N GLU A 617 -33.54 -7.42 -1.40
CA GLU A 617 -33.66 -8.31 -2.56
C GLU A 617 -34.20 -9.69 -2.15
#